data_f739bf93351e2607dc6222190541b2d4
#
_entry.id   f739bf93351e2607dc6222190541b2d4
#
_cell.length_a   1.000
_cell.length_b   1.000
_cell.length_c   1.000
_cell.angle_alpha   90.00
_cell.angle_beta   90.00
_cell.angle_gamma   90.00
#
_symmetry.space_group_name_H-M   'P 1'
#
loop_
_entity.id
_entity.type
_entity.pdbx_description
1 polymer ?
#
loop_
_entity_poly.entity_id
_entity_poly.type
_entity_poly.pdbx_seq_one_letter_code
_entity_poly.pdbx_strand_id
1 'polypeptide(L)'
;MAVDFWSPSYRASASDLTVAISPLGLVELADEEFEVHGPRLNRYSAAWAWYLGHHWAYRREFGESQFYLNYVRTMSDYITNFCFGKSIQFRAPEQNNAIIPHLLNKVWEQHNNKEHVLWEMGQLAGVTGDCFVKVAYEEPYVDPIGIPIPGKIRILPLNPAHCFPEYHPHDRTRLLRFKLKYRFWGTASEGTRQVYTFTEIITDDTVEQYINDELVDTYPNAIGHIPIVHIPNTTISSSPWGQSDIWDIIPLNRELNEKMAEVSDIINYHAAPVTIITGAKASQLERGPKKVWAGLPKDSNVFNLESRGEMAGALEYIQHIKRTMHEITGVPETALGQTQPISNTSGVALAIQYQPMMNRYKMKKAHFTKGLERVNEIVIRTAAVFEPHMLVYDASVSDIPEKDNAIELDPADPLTYLTTCHWPEPLPVDVLISLNEIQAKLALGLESKRGALKILGEEFPNEKMGEVFEEQMDDALDAGTLEMFNAQIQQAIFAATGMLPAEGAEPPGGGGTDPESGEPVLPGTMVDGADPMLLDKLVHRAYGARFAQRRVPAGDEK
;
A
#
# COMPACT_ATOMS: atom_id res chain seq x y z
N MET A 1 -2.50 2.78 -37.79
CA MET A 1 -3.44 3.45 -36.87
C MET A 1 -2.91 3.11 -35.49
N ALA A 2 -2.21 4.06 -34.86
CA ALA A 2 -1.66 3.85 -33.52
C ALA A 2 -2.83 3.52 -32.59
N VAL A 3 -2.73 2.44 -31.80
CA VAL A 3 -3.73 2.15 -30.79
C VAL A 3 -3.34 2.95 -29.57
N ASP A 4 -3.94 4.13 -29.47
CA ASP A 4 -3.81 4.97 -28.30
C ASP A 4 -4.65 4.35 -27.16
N PHE A 5 -4.00 3.59 -26.29
CA PHE A 5 -4.63 2.97 -25.11
C PHE A 5 -5.17 4.00 -24.11
N TRP A 6 -4.72 5.24 -24.21
CA TRP A 6 -5.11 6.35 -23.38
C TRP A 6 -6.21 7.20 -24.01
N SER A 7 -6.55 6.95 -25.27
CA SER A 7 -7.62 7.66 -25.96
C SER A 7 -8.98 7.40 -25.31
N PRO A 8 -9.78 8.43 -25.04
CA PRO A 8 -11.15 8.28 -24.54
C PRO A 8 -12.06 7.46 -25.47
N SER A 9 -11.69 7.31 -26.74
CA SER A 9 -12.40 6.48 -27.71
C SER A 9 -12.11 4.97 -27.52
N TYR A 10 -11.03 4.62 -26.86
CA TYR A 10 -10.70 3.23 -26.54
C TYR A 10 -11.33 2.83 -25.21
N ARG A 11 -12.64 2.63 -25.21
CA ARG A 11 -13.35 2.02 -24.08
C ARG A 11 -13.44 0.52 -24.30
N ALA A 12 -12.38 -0.22 -23.91
CA ALA A 12 -12.53 -1.64 -23.68
C ALA A 12 -13.55 -1.83 -22.54
N SER A 13 -14.56 -2.67 -22.73
CA SER A 13 -15.45 -2.99 -21.61
C SER A 13 -14.64 -3.72 -20.52
N ALA A 14 -15.00 -3.55 -19.24
CA ALA A 14 -14.33 -4.24 -18.15
C ALA A 14 -14.30 -5.76 -18.33
N SER A 15 -15.28 -6.34 -19.03
CA SER A 15 -15.33 -7.76 -19.41
C SER A 15 -14.28 -8.12 -20.46
N ASP A 16 -13.93 -7.21 -21.35
CA ASP A 16 -12.95 -7.46 -22.41
C ASP A 16 -11.52 -7.44 -21.85
N LEU A 17 -11.27 -6.54 -20.92
CA LEU A 17 -9.98 -6.48 -20.20
C LEU A 17 -9.76 -7.69 -19.30
N THR A 18 -10.81 -8.26 -18.70
CA THR A 18 -10.67 -9.35 -17.71
C THR A 18 -10.12 -10.65 -18.34
N VAL A 19 -10.44 -10.93 -19.59
CA VAL A 19 -9.95 -12.15 -20.26
C VAL A 19 -8.52 -11.98 -20.78
N ALA A 20 -8.17 -10.79 -21.24
CA ALA A 20 -6.87 -10.49 -21.81
C ALA A 20 -5.79 -10.28 -20.74
N ILE A 21 -6.17 -9.75 -19.58
CA ILE A 21 -5.28 -9.43 -18.45
C ILE A 21 -5.39 -10.50 -17.35
N SER A 22 -6.02 -11.64 -17.62
CA SER A 22 -6.08 -12.73 -16.65
C SER A 22 -4.65 -13.13 -16.22
N PRO A 23 -4.38 -13.20 -14.91
CA PRO A 23 -3.08 -13.67 -14.40
C PRO A 23 -2.70 -15.06 -14.91
N LEU A 24 -3.69 -15.85 -15.34
CA LEU A 24 -3.51 -17.20 -15.90
C LEU A 24 -3.33 -17.18 -17.43
N GLY A 25 -3.54 -16.04 -18.10
CA GLY A 25 -3.41 -15.92 -19.54
C GLY A 25 -1.96 -15.91 -19.97
N LEU A 26 -1.43 -17.05 -20.38
CA LEU A 26 -0.10 -17.13 -20.99
C LEU A 26 -0.16 -16.67 -22.45
N VAL A 27 0.89 -15.99 -22.88
CA VAL A 27 1.07 -15.53 -24.25
C VAL A 27 1.87 -16.58 -25.02
N GLU A 28 1.59 -16.76 -26.30
CA GLU A 28 2.41 -17.58 -27.18
C GLU A 28 3.77 -16.91 -27.38
N LEU A 29 4.84 -17.67 -27.17
CA LEU A 29 6.22 -17.24 -27.30
C LEU A 29 6.88 -17.96 -28.46
N ALA A 30 7.87 -17.33 -29.07
CA ALA A 30 8.80 -18.00 -29.95
C ALA A 30 9.62 -19.05 -29.17
N ASP A 31 10.10 -20.09 -29.84
CA ASP A 31 10.80 -21.21 -29.20
C ASP A 31 12.00 -20.75 -28.37
N GLU A 32 12.78 -19.80 -28.86
CA GLU A 32 13.94 -19.23 -28.16
C GLU A 32 13.52 -18.46 -26.88
N GLU A 33 12.43 -17.72 -26.93
CA GLU A 33 11.88 -17.02 -25.76
C GLU A 33 11.29 -18.01 -24.77
N PHE A 34 10.68 -19.09 -25.25
CA PHE A 34 10.10 -20.12 -24.40
C PHE A 34 11.18 -20.89 -23.61
N GLU A 35 12.33 -21.16 -24.20
CA GLU A 35 13.46 -21.80 -23.49
C GLU A 35 13.89 -20.95 -22.28
N VAL A 36 13.96 -19.63 -22.45
CA VAL A 36 14.40 -18.71 -21.39
C VAL A 36 13.31 -18.44 -20.35
N HIS A 37 12.09 -18.18 -20.80
CA HIS A 37 11.02 -17.68 -19.94
C HIS A 37 9.96 -18.73 -19.55
N GLY A 38 9.82 -19.83 -20.31
CA GLY A 38 8.81 -20.84 -20.09
C GLY A 38 8.76 -21.40 -18.67
N PRO A 39 9.89 -21.83 -18.07
CA PRO A 39 9.91 -22.35 -16.71
C PRO A 39 9.39 -21.32 -15.66
N ARG A 40 9.70 -20.03 -15.86
CA ARG A 40 9.22 -18.94 -15.02
C ARG A 40 7.72 -18.74 -15.17
N LEU A 41 7.22 -18.67 -16.40
CA LEU A 41 5.81 -18.46 -16.70
C LEU A 41 4.93 -19.58 -16.17
N ASN A 42 5.39 -20.83 -16.27
CA ASN A 42 4.70 -21.98 -15.70
C ASN A 42 4.55 -21.88 -14.18
N ARG A 43 5.61 -21.41 -13.49
CA ARG A 43 5.54 -21.15 -12.05
C ARG A 43 4.56 -20.03 -11.71
N TYR A 44 4.56 -18.94 -12.47
CA TYR A 44 3.62 -17.84 -12.25
C TYR A 44 2.17 -18.27 -12.45
N SER A 45 1.89 -19.01 -13.52
CA SER A 45 0.55 -19.52 -13.78
C SER A 45 0.07 -20.47 -12.67
N ALA A 46 0.93 -21.37 -12.21
CA ALA A 46 0.61 -22.26 -11.09
C ALA A 46 0.38 -21.49 -9.79
N ALA A 47 1.24 -20.50 -9.47
CA ALA A 47 1.10 -19.68 -8.27
C ALA A 47 -0.23 -18.89 -8.27
N TRP A 48 -0.59 -18.26 -9.40
CA TRP A 48 -1.86 -17.58 -9.54
C TRP A 48 -3.06 -18.52 -9.48
N ALA A 49 -2.97 -19.72 -10.07
CA ALA A 49 -4.03 -20.70 -9.97
C ALA A 49 -4.33 -21.05 -8.51
N TRP A 50 -3.28 -21.31 -7.73
CA TRP A 50 -3.42 -21.60 -6.30
C TRP A 50 -3.93 -20.41 -5.48
N TYR A 51 -3.42 -19.20 -5.75
CA TYR A 51 -3.89 -17.98 -5.12
C TYR A 51 -5.38 -17.72 -5.37
N LEU A 52 -5.85 -17.95 -6.60
CA LEU A 52 -7.24 -17.77 -7.02
C LEU A 52 -8.19 -18.92 -6.57
N GLY A 53 -7.66 -19.98 -5.96
CA GLY A 53 -8.46 -21.08 -5.43
C GLY A 53 -8.66 -22.25 -6.40
N HIS A 54 -7.92 -22.31 -7.50
CA HIS A 54 -7.95 -23.46 -8.44
C HIS A 54 -7.10 -24.61 -7.90
N HIS A 55 -7.51 -25.17 -6.74
CA HIS A 55 -6.72 -26.17 -6.00
C HIS A 55 -6.88 -27.59 -6.52
N TRP A 56 -7.98 -27.88 -7.22
CA TRP A 56 -8.28 -29.21 -7.70
C TRP A 56 -8.04 -29.30 -9.21
N ALA A 57 -7.12 -30.18 -9.61
CA ALA A 57 -6.85 -30.45 -11.02
C ALA A 57 -7.95 -31.31 -11.67
N TYR A 58 -8.74 -32.04 -10.86
CA TYR A 58 -9.82 -32.90 -11.28
C TYR A 58 -11.02 -32.73 -10.34
N ARG A 59 -12.22 -33.07 -10.85
CA ARG A 59 -13.42 -33.12 -10.03
C ARG A 59 -13.48 -34.50 -9.37
N ARG A 60 -13.65 -34.54 -8.07
CA ARG A 60 -13.86 -35.80 -7.34
C ARG A 60 -15.19 -36.46 -7.76
N GLU A 61 -15.35 -37.75 -7.47
CA GLU A 61 -16.56 -38.49 -7.81
C GLU A 61 -17.79 -37.90 -7.11
N PHE A 62 -18.97 -38.18 -7.68
CA PHE A 62 -20.22 -37.71 -7.12
C PHE A 62 -20.46 -38.30 -5.72
N GLY A 63 -20.66 -37.44 -4.73
CA GLY A 63 -20.84 -37.83 -3.33
C GLY A 63 -19.59 -37.76 -2.47
N GLU A 64 -18.43 -37.53 -3.06
CA GLU A 64 -17.19 -37.25 -2.34
C GLU A 64 -17.08 -35.75 -1.97
N SER A 65 -16.51 -35.51 -0.79
CA SER A 65 -16.30 -34.13 -0.30
C SER A 65 -15.13 -33.47 -1.02
N GLN A 66 -15.29 -32.17 -1.34
CA GLN A 66 -14.25 -31.36 -1.95
C GLN A 66 -14.14 -30.02 -1.21
N PHE A 67 -12.98 -29.72 -0.66
CA PHE A 67 -12.72 -28.52 0.13
C PHE A 67 -11.79 -27.55 -0.58
N TYR A 68 -12.01 -26.25 -0.34
CA TYR A 68 -11.22 -25.14 -0.84
C TYR A 68 -10.72 -24.29 0.36
N LEU A 69 -9.82 -24.85 1.13
CA LEU A 69 -9.16 -24.10 2.19
C LEU A 69 -7.96 -23.36 1.58
N ASN A 70 -8.12 -22.07 1.33
CA ASN A 70 -7.10 -21.29 0.63
C ASN A 70 -6.16 -20.57 1.62
N TYR A 71 -5.26 -21.34 2.25
CA TYR A 71 -4.21 -20.77 3.08
C TYR A 71 -3.15 -20.03 2.26
N VAL A 72 -2.94 -20.42 1.03
CA VAL A 72 -2.01 -19.75 0.10
C VAL A 72 -2.37 -18.27 -0.03
N ARG A 73 -3.64 -17.98 -0.33
CA ARG A 73 -4.12 -16.60 -0.43
C ARG A 73 -4.05 -15.87 0.91
N THR A 74 -4.54 -16.51 1.97
CA THR A 74 -4.56 -15.89 3.31
C THR A 74 -3.17 -15.48 3.77
N MET A 75 -2.16 -16.35 3.59
CA MET A 75 -0.78 -16.05 3.98
C MET A 75 -0.17 -14.95 3.10
N SER A 76 -0.40 -15.01 1.78
CA SER A 76 0.09 -13.99 0.84
C SER A 76 -0.48 -12.61 1.17
N ASP A 77 -1.80 -12.51 1.33
CA ASP A 77 -2.48 -11.25 1.64
C ASP A 77 -2.01 -10.69 2.99
N TYR A 78 -1.81 -11.57 3.98
CA TYR A 78 -1.29 -11.15 5.28
C TYR A 78 0.13 -10.58 5.19
N ILE A 79 1.02 -11.26 4.47
CA ILE A 79 2.40 -10.78 4.25
C ILE A 79 2.39 -9.43 3.51
N THR A 80 1.54 -9.31 2.49
CA THR A 80 1.41 -8.08 1.71
C THR A 80 0.89 -6.93 2.58
N ASN A 81 -0.18 -7.16 3.35
CA ASN A 81 -0.71 -6.15 4.27
C ASN A 81 0.28 -5.77 5.38
N PHE A 82 1.07 -6.73 5.87
CA PHE A 82 2.10 -6.44 6.86
C PHE A 82 3.19 -5.53 6.32
N CYS A 83 3.54 -5.67 5.03
CA CYS A 83 4.57 -4.87 4.39
C CYS A 83 4.04 -3.50 3.89
N PHE A 84 2.84 -3.46 3.33
CA PHE A 84 2.30 -2.31 2.59
C PHE A 84 1.02 -1.74 3.19
N GLY A 85 0.55 -2.25 4.31
CA GLY A 85 -0.68 -1.77 4.97
C GLY A 85 -0.56 -0.40 5.67
N LYS A 86 0.63 0.18 5.69
CA LYS A 86 0.86 1.54 6.18
C LYS A 86 1.55 2.37 5.08
N SER A 87 1.20 3.65 4.99
CA SER A 87 1.73 4.54 3.95
C SER A 87 3.25 4.71 4.05
N ILE A 88 3.94 4.48 2.94
CA ILE A 88 5.39 4.70 2.80
C ILE A 88 5.61 6.14 2.40
N GLN A 89 6.50 6.86 3.10
CA GLN A 89 6.80 8.26 2.80
C GLN A 89 8.03 8.37 1.91
N PHE A 90 7.95 9.26 0.92
CA PHE A 90 9.07 9.60 0.05
C PHE A 90 9.68 10.92 0.49
N ARG A 91 10.98 10.96 0.68
CA ARG A 91 11.73 12.14 1.13
C ARG A 91 12.87 12.44 0.17
N ALA A 92 13.14 13.72 -0.05
CA ALA A 92 14.33 14.19 -0.73
C ALA A 92 15.37 14.68 0.28
N PRO A 93 16.67 14.70 -0.08
CA PRO A 93 17.71 15.33 0.73
C PRO A 93 17.40 16.81 0.97
N GLU A 94 17.61 17.29 2.20
CA GLU A 94 17.23 18.65 2.65
C GLU A 94 17.89 19.79 1.87
N GLN A 95 19.01 19.52 1.22
CA GLN A 95 19.76 20.53 0.47
C GLN A 95 19.19 20.81 -0.93
N ASN A 96 18.30 19.95 -1.42
CA ASN A 96 17.85 19.97 -2.80
C ASN A 96 16.34 19.98 -2.91
N ASN A 97 15.73 21.14 -2.85
CA ASN A 97 14.34 21.34 -3.21
C ASN A 97 13.29 20.75 -2.25
N ALA A 98 12.65 21.64 -1.50
CA ALA A 98 11.42 21.33 -0.77
C ALA A 98 10.29 20.82 -1.69
N ILE A 99 10.38 21.07 -2.98
CA ILE A 99 9.37 20.81 -4.02
C ILE A 99 9.30 19.32 -4.42
N ILE A 100 10.41 18.57 -4.41
CA ILE A 100 10.42 17.16 -4.85
C ILE A 100 9.48 16.26 -4.05
N PRO A 101 9.42 16.33 -2.71
CA PRO A 101 8.43 15.57 -1.94
C PRO A 101 6.99 15.88 -2.34
N HIS A 102 6.67 17.14 -2.63
CA HIS A 102 5.33 17.55 -3.08
C HIS A 102 5.00 17.02 -4.47
N LEU A 103 5.97 17.07 -5.40
CA LEU A 103 5.84 16.45 -6.72
C LEU A 103 5.53 14.96 -6.60
N LEU A 104 6.31 14.24 -5.79
CA LEU A 104 6.11 12.81 -5.58
C LEU A 104 4.75 12.54 -4.93
N ASN A 105 4.36 13.33 -3.93
CA ASN A 105 3.05 13.19 -3.31
C ASN A 105 1.93 13.41 -4.33
N LYS A 106 2.00 14.47 -5.16
CA LYS A 106 1.03 14.70 -6.23
C LYS A 106 0.93 13.52 -7.20
N VAL A 107 2.06 13.00 -7.67
CA VAL A 107 2.05 11.88 -8.62
C VAL A 107 1.54 10.60 -7.96
N TRP A 108 2.02 10.26 -6.77
CA TRP A 108 1.63 9.02 -6.12
C TRP A 108 0.18 9.04 -5.61
N GLU A 109 -0.27 10.13 -4.95
CA GLU A 109 -1.60 10.19 -4.35
C GLU A 109 -2.68 10.64 -5.35
N GLN A 110 -2.44 11.76 -6.06
CA GLN A 110 -3.49 12.33 -6.92
C GLN A 110 -3.58 11.65 -8.27
N HIS A 111 -2.42 11.30 -8.89
CA HIS A 111 -2.43 10.67 -10.22
C HIS A 111 -2.65 9.15 -10.16
N ASN A 112 -2.25 8.47 -9.06
CA ASN A 112 -2.15 7.01 -9.06
C ASN A 112 -2.80 6.26 -7.89
N ASN A 113 -3.25 6.88 -6.80
CA ASN A 113 -3.67 6.19 -5.57
C ASN A 113 -2.55 5.29 -5.00
N LYS A 114 -1.60 5.88 -4.35
CA LYS A 114 -0.36 5.29 -3.80
C LYS A 114 -0.56 3.98 -3.07
N GLU A 115 -1.53 3.93 -2.15
CA GLU A 115 -1.76 2.74 -1.33
C GLU A 115 -2.17 1.54 -2.18
N HIS A 116 -3.05 1.75 -3.16
CA HIS A 116 -3.49 0.70 -4.07
C HIS A 116 -2.34 0.19 -4.94
N VAL A 117 -1.56 1.10 -5.54
CA VAL A 117 -0.41 0.75 -6.38
C VAL A 117 0.63 -0.04 -5.58
N LEU A 118 0.97 0.41 -4.36
CA LEU A 118 1.93 -0.29 -3.50
C LEU A 118 1.44 -1.67 -3.08
N TRP A 119 0.14 -1.79 -2.77
CA TRP A 119 -0.47 -3.07 -2.43
C TRP A 119 -0.45 -4.04 -3.62
N GLU A 120 -0.79 -3.57 -4.82
CA GLU A 120 -0.74 -4.36 -6.06
C GLU A 120 0.68 -4.82 -6.38
N MET A 121 1.68 -3.93 -6.23
CA MET A 121 3.09 -4.29 -6.38
C MET A 121 3.50 -5.39 -5.39
N GLY A 122 3.08 -5.27 -4.13
CA GLY A 122 3.35 -6.27 -3.09
C GLY A 122 2.68 -7.61 -3.38
N GLN A 123 1.44 -7.60 -3.88
CA GLN A 123 0.70 -8.80 -4.25
C GLN A 123 1.33 -9.51 -5.47
N LEU A 124 1.65 -8.76 -6.53
CA LEU A 124 2.32 -9.32 -7.72
C LEU A 124 3.63 -9.98 -7.32
N ALA A 125 4.47 -9.28 -6.56
CA ALA A 125 5.75 -9.80 -6.09
C ALA A 125 5.57 -11.01 -5.15
N GLY A 126 4.61 -10.95 -4.22
CA GLY A 126 4.34 -12.03 -3.27
C GLY A 126 3.90 -13.32 -3.94
N VAL A 127 3.02 -13.22 -4.94
CA VAL A 127 2.48 -14.39 -5.66
C VAL A 127 3.49 -14.95 -6.66
N THR A 128 4.07 -14.11 -7.52
CA THR A 128 4.94 -14.56 -8.61
C THR A 128 6.41 -14.64 -8.22
N GLY A 129 6.85 -13.81 -7.27
CA GLY A 129 8.25 -13.60 -6.93
C GLY A 129 8.83 -12.32 -7.54
N ASP A 130 8.14 -11.70 -8.50
CA ASP A 130 8.63 -10.57 -9.25
C ASP A 130 7.55 -9.50 -9.41
N CYS A 131 7.95 -8.24 -9.48
CA CYS A 131 7.10 -7.11 -9.82
C CYS A 131 7.81 -6.24 -10.84
N PHE A 132 7.09 -5.81 -11.86
CA PHE A 132 7.55 -4.83 -12.83
C PHE A 132 6.67 -3.59 -12.73
N VAL A 133 7.29 -2.43 -12.71
CA VAL A 133 6.60 -1.15 -12.62
C VAL A 133 6.98 -0.30 -13.79
N LYS A 134 6.01 0.10 -14.60
CA LYS A 134 6.18 1.02 -15.72
C LYS A 134 5.75 2.42 -15.30
N VAL A 135 6.58 3.42 -15.56
CA VAL A 135 6.19 4.83 -15.48
C VAL A 135 5.85 5.30 -16.89
N ALA A 136 4.66 5.84 -17.06
CA ALA A 136 4.17 6.31 -18.35
C ALA A 136 3.59 7.73 -18.21
N TYR A 137 3.71 8.52 -19.25
CA TYR A 137 3.06 9.83 -19.32
C TYR A 137 1.77 9.74 -20.13
N GLU A 138 0.68 10.21 -19.56
CA GLU A 138 -0.63 10.36 -20.20
C GLU A 138 -0.75 11.81 -20.67
N GLU A 139 -0.84 12.03 -21.98
CA GLU A 139 -0.89 13.37 -22.55
C GLU A 139 -2.17 14.12 -22.15
N PRO A 140 -2.11 15.46 -22.02
CA PRO A 140 -3.29 16.26 -21.74
C PRO A 140 -4.28 16.16 -22.88
N TYR A 141 -5.56 16.06 -22.58
CA TYR A 141 -6.62 15.99 -23.57
C TYR A 141 -7.83 16.85 -23.18
N VAL A 142 -8.69 17.13 -24.16
CA VAL A 142 -9.94 17.83 -23.91
C VAL A 142 -11.08 16.81 -23.86
N ASP A 143 -11.83 16.82 -22.75
CA ASP A 143 -13.00 15.96 -22.58
C ASP A 143 -14.05 16.29 -23.70
N PRO A 144 -14.89 15.34 -24.10
CA PRO A 144 -16.02 15.57 -24.99
C PRO A 144 -16.95 16.71 -24.58
N ILE A 145 -16.94 17.13 -23.33
CA ILE A 145 -17.69 18.26 -22.77
C ILE A 145 -16.93 19.60 -22.94
N GLY A 146 -15.68 19.56 -23.40
CA GLY A 146 -14.84 20.75 -23.60
C GLY A 146 -13.98 21.15 -22.38
N ILE A 147 -13.88 20.28 -21.36
CA ILE A 147 -13.03 20.51 -20.17
C ILE A 147 -11.60 20.03 -20.47
N PRO A 148 -10.57 20.89 -20.34
CA PRO A 148 -9.19 20.45 -20.49
C PRO A 148 -8.78 19.58 -19.28
N ILE A 149 -8.29 18.40 -19.55
CA ILE A 149 -7.74 17.47 -18.56
C ILE A 149 -6.21 17.54 -18.65
N PRO A 150 -5.52 17.91 -17.57
CA PRO A 150 -4.06 18.00 -17.56
C PRO A 150 -3.42 16.62 -17.76
N GLY A 151 -2.20 16.62 -18.26
CA GLY A 151 -1.39 15.42 -18.36
C GLY A 151 -1.14 14.77 -16.98
N LYS A 152 -0.93 13.46 -16.98
CA LYS A 152 -0.71 12.68 -15.76
C LYS A 152 0.45 11.73 -15.91
N ILE A 153 1.25 11.62 -14.85
CA ILE A 153 2.28 10.60 -14.77
C ILE A 153 1.65 9.36 -14.11
N ARG A 154 1.63 8.25 -14.83
CA ARG A 154 1.03 6.99 -14.40
C ARG A 154 2.11 6.03 -13.93
N ILE A 155 1.87 5.40 -12.78
CA ILE A 155 2.70 4.35 -12.21
C ILE A 155 1.91 3.05 -12.33
N LEU A 156 2.36 2.16 -13.20
CA LEU A 156 1.61 0.98 -13.62
C LEU A 156 2.34 -0.29 -13.18
N PRO A 157 1.87 -1.00 -12.15
CA PRO A 157 2.32 -2.36 -11.87
C PRO A 157 1.94 -3.27 -13.03
N LEU A 158 2.91 -3.99 -13.60
CA LEU A 158 2.70 -4.88 -14.72
C LEU A 158 2.66 -6.34 -14.25
N ASN A 159 1.77 -7.13 -14.86
CA ASN A 159 1.78 -8.57 -14.63
C ASN A 159 3.10 -9.18 -15.11
N PRO A 160 3.91 -9.81 -14.23
CA PRO A 160 5.21 -10.38 -14.60
C PRO A 160 5.14 -11.45 -15.70
N ALA A 161 3.98 -12.07 -15.90
CA ALA A 161 3.79 -13.04 -16.98
C ALA A 161 3.78 -12.41 -18.38
N HIS A 162 3.59 -11.08 -18.48
CA HIS A 162 3.60 -10.34 -19.73
C HIS A 162 4.92 -9.61 -19.99
N CYS A 163 5.87 -9.71 -19.07
CA CYS A 163 7.12 -8.96 -19.05
C CYS A 163 8.30 -9.84 -19.45
N PHE A 164 9.03 -9.44 -20.47
CA PHE A 164 10.17 -10.16 -21.05
C PHE A 164 11.40 -9.25 -21.09
N PRO A 165 12.09 -9.09 -19.95
CA PRO A 165 13.29 -8.27 -19.87
C PRO A 165 14.50 -8.99 -20.43
N GLU A 166 15.37 -8.23 -21.12
CA GLU A 166 16.69 -8.66 -21.54
C GLU A 166 17.74 -7.87 -20.74
N TYR A 167 18.51 -8.58 -19.92
CA TYR A 167 19.54 -7.98 -19.07
C TYR A 167 20.92 -8.03 -19.71
N HIS A 168 21.78 -7.11 -19.28
CA HIS A 168 23.18 -7.15 -19.69
C HIS A 168 23.85 -8.44 -19.18
N PRO A 169 24.62 -9.16 -20.03
CA PRO A 169 25.20 -10.48 -19.67
C PRO A 169 26.07 -10.46 -18.41
N HIS A 170 26.78 -9.36 -18.18
CA HIS A 170 27.68 -9.21 -17.03
C HIS A 170 27.10 -8.41 -15.89
N ASP A 171 25.98 -7.69 -16.12
CA ASP A 171 25.31 -6.88 -15.11
C ASP A 171 23.79 -7.10 -15.17
N ARG A 172 23.30 -7.97 -14.31
CA ARG A 172 21.87 -8.33 -14.23
C ARG A 172 20.99 -7.21 -13.67
N THR A 173 21.56 -6.13 -13.20
CA THR A 173 20.80 -4.96 -12.77
C THR A 173 20.51 -4.00 -13.90
N ARG A 174 21.27 -4.10 -15.01
CA ARG A 174 21.12 -3.26 -16.19
C ARG A 174 20.23 -3.93 -17.23
N LEU A 175 19.10 -3.30 -17.50
CA LEU A 175 18.16 -3.68 -18.53
C LEU A 175 18.63 -3.10 -19.87
N LEU A 176 18.73 -3.94 -20.91
CA LEU A 176 19.10 -3.53 -22.27
C LEU A 176 17.88 -3.32 -23.15
N ARG A 177 16.89 -4.16 -22.98
CA ARG A 177 15.64 -4.15 -23.75
C ARG A 177 14.54 -4.71 -22.90
N PHE A 178 13.36 -4.16 -23.04
CA PHE A 178 12.17 -4.66 -22.37
C PHE A 178 11.07 -4.92 -23.38
N LYS A 179 10.49 -6.10 -23.36
CA LYS A 179 9.35 -6.46 -24.18
C LYS A 179 8.15 -6.72 -23.29
N LEU A 180 7.06 -5.99 -23.53
CA LEU A 180 5.75 -6.22 -22.94
C LEU A 180 4.87 -6.90 -23.98
N LYS A 181 4.34 -8.09 -23.71
CA LYS A 181 3.48 -8.81 -24.65
C LYS A 181 2.27 -9.37 -23.92
N TYR A 182 1.08 -9.01 -24.39
CA TYR A 182 -0.20 -9.52 -23.86
C TYR A 182 -1.28 -9.57 -24.92
N ARG A 183 -2.35 -10.32 -24.65
CA ARG A 183 -3.52 -10.41 -25.53
C ARG A 183 -4.67 -9.59 -24.96
N PHE A 184 -5.43 -8.97 -25.84
CA PHE A 184 -6.62 -8.23 -25.49
C PHE A 184 -7.75 -8.43 -26.51
N TRP A 185 -8.98 -8.23 -26.07
CA TRP A 185 -10.14 -8.24 -26.94
C TRP A 185 -10.33 -6.86 -27.57
N GLY A 186 -10.42 -6.82 -28.88
CA GLY A 186 -10.78 -5.63 -29.64
C GLY A 186 -11.95 -5.90 -30.58
N THR A 187 -12.53 -4.82 -31.11
CA THR A 187 -13.59 -4.92 -32.12
C THR A 187 -12.96 -4.74 -33.49
N ALA A 188 -13.09 -5.74 -34.36
CA ALA A 188 -12.68 -5.63 -35.75
C ALA A 188 -13.56 -4.62 -36.51
N SER A 189 -13.08 -4.17 -37.66
CA SER A 189 -13.83 -3.22 -38.54
C SER A 189 -15.23 -3.69 -38.91
N GLU A 190 -15.48 -4.99 -38.87
CA GLU A 190 -16.77 -5.62 -39.15
C GLU A 190 -17.69 -5.75 -37.91
N GLY A 191 -17.30 -5.21 -36.76
CA GLY A 191 -18.07 -5.27 -35.51
C GLY A 191 -17.95 -6.60 -34.75
N THR A 192 -17.15 -7.55 -35.27
CA THR A 192 -16.89 -8.83 -34.59
C THR A 192 -15.80 -8.67 -33.54
N ARG A 193 -15.95 -9.29 -32.38
CA ARG A 193 -14.91 -9.35 -31.35
C ARG A 193 -13.79 -10.30 -31.77
N GLN A 194 -12.57 -9.83 -31.70
CA GLN A 194 -11.38 -10.60 -32.02
C GLN A 194 -10.29 -10.40 -30.96
N VAL A 195 -9.46 -11.41 -30.75
CA VAL A 195 -8.30 -11.32 -29.86
C VAL A 195 -7.12 -10.76 -30.65
N TYR A 196 -6.52 -9.72 -30.11
CA TYR A 196 -5.32 -9.11 -30.64
C TYR A 196 -4.16 -9.37 -29.67
N THR A 197 -2.97 -9.53 -30.22
CA THR A 197 -1.72 -9.59 -29.43
C THR A 197 -1.03 -8.24 -29.53
N PHE A 198 -0.87 -7.57 -28.40
CA PHE A 198 -0.09 -6.35 -28.29
C PHE A 198 1.32 -6.67 -27.86
N THR A 199 2.31 -6.10 -28.53
CA THR A 199 3.70 -6.20 -28.16
C THR A 199 4.32 -4.80 -28.17
N GLU A 200 4.94 -4.40 -27.08
CA GLU A 200 5.67 -3.16 -26.94
C GLU A 200 7.13 -3.48 -26.62
N ILE A 201 8.04 -2.96 -27.40
CA ILE A 201 9.48 -3.13 -27.23
C ILE A 201 10.07 -1.78 -26.87
N ILE A 202 10.72 -1.71 -25.72
CA ILE A 202 11.30 -0.47 -25.20
C ILE A 202 12.81 -0.65 -25.06
N THR A 203 13.54 0.29 -25.64
CA THR A 203 14.99 0.44 -25.48
C THR A 203 15.29 1.81 -24.88
N ASP A 204 16.55 2.11 -24.61
CA ASP A 204 16.94 3.46 -24.16
C ASP A 204 16.65 4.54 -25.23
N ASP A 205 16.69 4.16 -26.52
CA ASP A 205 16.57 5.10 -27.64
C ASP A 205 15.16 5.13 -28.26
N THR A 206 14.49 3.96 -28.33
CA THR A 206 13.24 3.80 -29.11
C THR A 206 12.19 2.99 -28.40
N VAL A 207 10.94 3.29 -28.71
CA VAL A 207 9.76 2.51 -28.34
C VAL A 207 9.05 2.07 -29.62
N GLU A 208 8.84 0.76 -29.77
CA GLU A 208 8.15 0.15 -30.89
C GLU A 208 6.90 -0.56 -30.43
N GLN A 209 5.80 -0.36 -31.12
CA GLN A 209 4.52 -0.98 -30.82
C GLN A 209 4.03 -1.84 -31.97
N TYR A 210 3.63 -3.07 -31.66
CA TYR A 210 3.17 -4.07 -32.61
C TYR A 210 1.75 -4.55 -32.21
N ILE A 211 0.93 -4.83 -33.22
CA ILE A 211 -0.34 -5.53 -33.06
C ILE A 211 -0.32 -6.74 -33.98
N ASN A 212 -0.53 -7.95 -33.45
CA ASN A 212 -0.43 -9.21 -34.18
C ASN A 212 0.88 -9.33 -34.98
N ASP A 213 2.01 -8.92 -34.36
CA ASP A 213 3.35 -8.89 -34.93
C ASP A 213 3.54 -7.90 -36.12
N GLU A 214 2.54 -7.07 -36.44
CA GLU A 214 2.68 -5.96 -37.39
C GLU A 214 3.07 -4.69 -36.65
N LEU A 215 4.13 -3.99 -37.12
CA LEU A 215 4.59 -2.71 -36.55
C LEU A 215 3.53 -1.65 -36.80
N VAL A 216 3.00 -1.07 -35.71
CA VAL A 216 1.97 -0.03 -35.76
C VAL A 216 2.57 1.35 -35.57
N ASP A 217 3.52 1.48 -34.64
CA ASP A 217 4.12 2.76 -34.32
C ASP A 217 5.56 2.59 -33.83
N THR A 218 6.38 3.63 -34.08
CA THR A 218 7.75 3.74 -33.59
C THR A 218 8.05 5.18 -33.25
N TYR A 219 8.46 5.43 -32.03
CA TYR A 219 8.82 6.78 -31.58
C TYR A 219 10.07 6.76 -30.70
N PRO A 220 10.80 7.89 -30.63
CA PRO A 220 11.97 7.99 -29.77
C PRO A 220 11.58 7.95 -28.31
N ASN A 221 12.40 7.29 -27.49
CA ASN A 221 12.24 7.30 -26.04
C ASN A 221 12.72 8.65 -25.47
N ALA A 222 11.78 9.57 -25.23
CA ALA A 222 12.08 10.92 -24.78
C ALA A 222 12.78 10.98 -23.40
N ILE A 223 12.63 9.94 -22.57
CA ILE A 223 13.25 9.86 -21.24
C ILE A 223 14.72 9.45 -21.33
N GLY A 224 15.14 8.80 -22.43
CA GLY A 224 16.51 8.31 -22.65
C GLY A 224 16.91 7.11 -21.77
N HIS A 225 15.94 6.51 -21.11
CA HIS A 225 16.10 5.29 -20.29
C HIS A 225 14.83 4.45 -20.38
N ILE A 226 14.97 3.15 -20.23
CA ILE A 226 13.80 2.26 -20.15
C ILE A 226 12.98 2.61 -18.89
N PRO A 227 11.74 3.11 -19.02
CA PRO A 227 10.93 3.57 -17.88
C PRO A 227 10.25 2.42 -17.12
N ILE A 228 11.00 1.34 -16.90
CA ILE A 228 10.51 0.14 -16.23
C ILE A 228 11.50 -0.31 -15.18
N VAL A 229 10.97 -0.60 -14.00
CA VAL A 229 11.73 -1.08 -12.86
C VAL A 229 11.31 -2.49 -12.53
N HIS A 230 12.27 -3.41 -12.45
CA HIS A 230 12.07 -4.76 -11.95
C HIS A 230 12.38 -4.80 -10.44
N ILE A 231 11.45 -5.28 -9.64
CA ILE A 231 11.58 -5.42 -8.19
C ILE A 231 11.37 -6.89 -7.83
N PRO A 232 12.43 -7.65 -7.56
CA PRO A 232 12.31 -9.01 -7.07
C PRO A 232 11.81 -9.02 -5.63
N ASN A 233 10.89 -9.94 -5.31
CA ASN A 233 10.31 -10.09 -3.96
C ASN A 233 11.38 -10.48 -2.92
N THR A 234 12.07 -11.57 -3.19
CA THR A 234 13.25 -12.03 -2.44
C THR A 234 14.24 -12.57 -3.45
N THR A 235 15.48 -12.11 -3.39
CA THR A 235 16.49 -12.48 -4.38
C THR A 235 16.99 -13.91 -4.20
N ILE A 236 17.17 -14.60 -5.32
CA ILE A 236 17.87 -15.88 -5.38
C ILE A 236 19.26 -15.61 -5.96
N SER A 237 20.30 -16.05 -5.27
CA SER A 237 21.68 -15.89 -5.75
C SER A 237 21.82 -16.46 -7.16
N SER A 238 22.50 -15.72 -8.03
CA SER A 238 22.73 -16.08 -9.43
C SER A 238 21.48 -16.11 -10.33
N SER A 239 20.32 -15.66 -9.86
CA SER A 239 19.10 -15.49 -10.67
C SER A 239 18.69 -14.02 -10.73
N PRO A 240 18.21 -13.50 -11.87
CA PRO A 240 17.55 -12.19 -11.91
C PRO A 240 16.13 -12.24 -11.31
N TRP A 241 15.55 -13.44 -11.17
CA TRP A 241 14.19 -13.66 -10.71
C TRP A 241 14.11 -13.82 -9.21
N GLY A 242 13.05 -13.27 -8.63
CA GLY A 242 12.74 -13.40 -7.23
C GLY A 242 12.02 -14.71 -6.86
N GLN A 243 11.91 -14.95 -5.56
CA GLN A 243 11.19 -16.07 -4.99
C GLN A 243 9.79 -15.63 -4.55
N SER A 244 8.78 -16.44 -4.90
CA SER A 244 7.40 -16.30 -4.44
C SER A 244 7.27 -16.60 -2.93
N ASP A 245 6.39 -15.88 -2.23
CA ASP A 245 6.08 -16.15 -0.81
C ASP A 245 5.27 -17.43 -0.62
N ILE A 246 4.55 -17.86 -1.65
CA ILE A 246 3.56 -18.94 -1.57
C ILE A 246 4.03 -20.25 -2.18
N TRP A 247 5.11 -20.23 -2.94
CA TRP A 247 5.54 -21.43 -3.71
C TRP A 247 5.75 -22.66 -2.82
N ASP A 248 6.41 -22.46 -1.67
CA ASP A 248 6.76 -23.56 -0.77
C ASP A 248 5.57 -24.11 0.03
N ILE A 249 4.47 -23.35 0.12
CA ILE A 249 3.25 -23.79 0.84
C ILE A 249 2.19 -24.42 -0.08
N ILE A 250 2.34 -24.30 -1.39
CA ILE A 250 1.40 -24.93 -2.36
C ILE A 250 1.25 -26.44 -2.12
N PRO A 251 2.33 -27.23 -2.00
CA PRO A 251 2.22 -28.66 -1.75
C PRO A 251 1.52 -28.98 -0.43
N LEU A 252 1.79 -28.20 0.62
CA LEU A 252 1.17 -28.38 1.93
C LEU A 252 -0.32 -28.04 1.90
N ASN A 253 -0.70 -26.99 1.18
CA ASN A 253 -2.11 -26.62 1.03
C ASN A 253 -2.89 -27.67 0.22
N ARG A 254 -2.24 -28.31 -0.77
CA ARG A 254 -2.82 -29.44 -1.50
C ARG A 254 -3.12 -30.59 -0.53
N GLU A 255 -2.10 -31.04 0.20
CA GLU A 255 -2.23 -32.12 1.17
C GLU A 255 -3.31 -31.80 2.23
N LEU A 256 -3.35 -30.55 2.71
CA LEU A 256 -4.39 -30.11 3.65
C LEU A 256 -5.80 -30.31 3.08
N ASN A 257 -6.04 -29.89 1.83
CA ASN A 257 -7.35 -30.01 1.19
C ASN A 257 -7.73 -31.48 0.96
N GLU A 258 -6.77 -32.29 0.54
CA GLU A 258 -6.97 -33.74 0.33
C GLU A 258 -7.31 -34.43 1.66
N LYS A 259 -6.54 -34.19 2.71
CA LYS A 259 -6.81 -34.80 4.04
C LYS A 259 -8.10 -34.30 4.67
N MET A 260 -8.47 -33.04 4.50
CA MET A 260 -9.76 -32.53 4.95
C MET A 260 -10.93 -33.19 4.22
N ALA A 261 -10.77 -33.46 2.93
CA ALA A 261 -11.77 -34.18 2.12
C ALA A 261 -11.91 -35.64 2.60
N GLU A 262 -10.78 -36.36 2.79
CA GLU A 262 -10.77 -37.72 3.31
C GLU A 262 -11.43 -37.82 4.70
N VAL A 263 -11.11 -36.92 5.63
CA VAL A 263 -11.73 -36.86 6.95
C VAL A 263 -13.24 -36.64 6.84
N SER A 264 -13.68 -35.75 5.95
CA SER A 264 -15.11 -35.53 5.72
C SER A 264 -15.80 -36.79 5.17
N ASP A 265 -15.16 -37.52 4.24
CA ASP A 265 -15.70 -38.73 3.70
C ASP A 265 -15.80 -39.84 4.77
N ILE A 266 -14.80 -39.93 5.66
CA ILE A 266 -14.83 -40.84 6.80
C ILE A 266 -16.01 -40.47 7.75
N ILE A 267 -16.20 -39.17 8.04
CA ILE A 267 -17.33 -38.71 8.88
C ILE A 267 -18.66 -39.05 8.21
N ASN A 268 -18.81 -38.84 6.91
CA ASN A 268 -20.02 -39.17 6.16
C ASN A 268 -20.28 -40.69 6.19
N TYR A 269 -19.24 -41.50 6.04
CA TYR A 269 -19.34 -42.97 6.14
C TYR A 269 -19.79 -43.41 7.55
N HIS A 270 -19.22 -42.84 8.61
CA HIS A 270 -19.61 -43.15 9.97
C HIS A 270 -21.03 -42.64 10.32
N ALA A 271 -21.46 -41.51 9.75
CA ALA A 271 -22.81 -41.00 9.93
C ALA A 271 -23.89 -41.87 9.28
N ALA A 272 -23.51 -42.60 8.21
CA ALA A 272 -24.39 -43.53 7.49
C ALA A 272 -23.75 -44.90 7.32
N PRO A 273 -23.45 -45.65 8.41
CA PRO A 273 -22.73 -46.90 8.36
C PRO A 273 -23.51 -47.95 7.56
N VAL A 274 -22.78 -48.80 6.82
CA VAL A 274 -23.36 -49.95 6.15
C VAL A 274 -23.84 -50.96 7.22
N THR A 275 -25.12 -51.21 7.26
CA THR A 275 -25.69 -52.22 8.15
C THR A 275 -25.66 -53.57 7.46
N ILE A 276 -24.97 -54.52 8.05
CA ILE A 276 -24.88 -55.89 7.56
C ILE A 276 -25.92 -56.71 8.35
N ILE A 277 -26.75 -57.45 7.59
CA ILE A 277 -27.74 -58.34 8.15
C ILE A 277 -27.43 -59.75 7.62
N THR A 278 -27.15 -60.67 8.53
CA THR A 278 -26.95 -62.07 8.23
C THR A 278 -28.15 -62.87 8.72
N GLY A 279 -28.55 -63.89 7.95
CA GLY A 279 -29.67 -64.77 8.34
C GLY A 279 -31.07 -64.25 8.02
N ALA A 280 -31.22 -63.08 7.39
CA ALA A 280 -32.52 -62.55 6.96
C ALA A 280 -32.51 -62.03 5.53
N LYS A 281 -33.65 -62.07 4.81
CA LYS A 281 -33.79 -61.47 3.48
C LYS A 281 -34.04 -59.98 3.60
N ALA A 282 -33.12 -59.20 3.05
CA ALA A 282 -33.11 -57.73 3.16
C ALA A 282 -34.18 -57.02 2.32
N SER A 283 -34.96 -57.70 1.50
CA SER A 283 -35.89 -57.10 0.53
C SER A 283 -37.09 -56.35 1.14
N GLN A 284 -37.25 -56.39 2.45
CA GLN A 284 -38.36 -55.69 3.17
C GLN A 284 -37.88 -54.73 4.28
N LEU A 285 -36.59 -54.50 4.38
CA LEU A 285 -36.03 -53.69 5.45
C LEU A 285 -35.67 -52.29 4.91
N GLU A 286 -36.47 -51.33 5.26
CA GLU A 286 -36.18 -49.91 4.94
C GLU A 286 -35.36 -49.26 6.05
N ARG A 287 -34.27 -48.60 5.68
CA ARG A 287 -33.47 -47.78 6.59
C ARG A 287 -33.97 -46.36 6.60
N GLY A 288 -34.16 -45.80 7.79
CA GLY A 288 -34.56 -44.39 7.95
C GLY A 288 -34.65 -43.98 9.40
N PRO A 289 -34.64 -42.67 9.69
CA PRO A 289 -34.84 -42.18 11.04
C PRO A 289 -36.18 -42.69 11.60
N LYS A 290 -36.19 -43.20 12.84
CA LYS A 290 -37.37 -43.75 13.55
C LYS A 290 -37.95 -45.06 12.93
N LYS A 291 -37.26 -45.75 12.04
CA LYS A 291 -37.69 -47.06 11.53
C LYS A 291 -37.11 -48.16 12.42
N VAL A 292 -37.99 -49.08 12.86
CA VAL A 292 -37.65 -50.22 13.71
C VAL A 292 -37.85 -51.50 12.94
N TRP A 293 -36.84 -52.32 12.93
CA TRP A 293 -36.91 -53.66 12.33
C TRP A 293 -37.36 -54.67 13.41
N ALA A 294 -38.58 -55.14 13.29
CA ALA A 294 -39.16 -56.12 14.19
C ALA A 294 -39.45 -57.41 13.46
N GLY A 295 -39.41 -58.56 14.18
CA GLY A 295 -39.74 -59.87 13.57
C GLY A 295 -38.62 -60.54 12.80
N LEU A 296 -37.35 -60.20 13.03
CA LEU A 296 -36.20 -60.87 12.47
C LEU A 296 -36.10 -62.33 12.96
N PRO A 297 -35.66 -63.31 12.13
CA PRO A 297 -35.39 -64.69 12.53
C PRO A 297 -34.45 -64.77 13.73
N LYS A 298 -34.60 -65.81 14.59
CA LYS A 298 -33.75 -65.95 15.79
C LYS A 298 -32.27 -66.07 15.52
N ASP A 299 -31.88 -66.52 14.35
CA ASP A 299 -30.46 -66.66 13.93
C ASP A 299 -29.96 -65.50 13.12
N SER A 300 -30.73 -64.38 13.03
CA SER A 300 -30.30 -63.19 12.32
C SER A 300 -29.42 -62.34 13.21
N ASN A 301 -28.28 -61.91 12.66
CA ASN A 301 -27.40 -60.96 13.30
C ASN A 301 -27.35 -59.64 12.50
N VAL A 302 -27.52 -58.53 13.19
CA VAL A 302 -27.51 -57.17 12.60
C VAL A 302 -26.39 -56.41 13.25
N PHE A 303 -25.43 -55.96 12.46
CA PHE A 303 -24.35 -55.13 12.95
C PHE A 303 -23.98 -54.06 11.92
N ASN A 304 -23.52 -52.94 12.39
CA ASN A 304 -22.97 -51.91 11.53
C ASN A 304 -21.51 -52.27 11.20
N LEU A 305 -21.10 -52.05 9.98
CA LEU A 305 -19.70 -52.13 9.59
C LEU A 305 -18.99 -50.94 10.20
N GLU A 306 -18.35 -51.13 11.36
CA GLU A 306 -17.56 -50.10 12.02
C GLU A 306 -16.14 -50.08 11.46
N SER A 307 -15.74 -48.97 10.87
CA SER A 307 -14.33 -48.73 10.59
C SER A 307 -13.70 -48.13 11.87
N ARG A 308 -12.78 -48.86 12.46
CA ARG A 308 -12.00 -48.39 13.63
C ARG A 308 -10.84 -47.49 13.16
N GLY A 309 -11.11 -46.48 12.33
CA GLY A 309 -10.10 -45.52 11.91
C GLY A 309 -9.78 -44.54 13.06
N GLU A 310 -8.53 -44.36 13.33
CA GLU A 310 -8.08 -43.35 14.31
C GLU A 310 -8.25 -41.92 13.74
N MET A 311 -9.45 -41.36 13.86
CA MET A 311 -9.75 -40.00 13.42
C MET A 311 -8.90 -38.95 14.16
N ALA A 312 -8.49 -39.25 15.40
CA ALA A 312 -7.65 -38.37 16.20
C ALA A 312 -6.29 -38.14 15.53
N GLY A 313 -5.64 -39.18 15.02
CA GLY A 313 -4.37 -39.07 14.32
C GLY A 313 -4.47 -38.26 13.02
N ALA A 314 -5.58 -38.40 12.28
CA ALA A 314 -5.81 -37.61 11.08
C ALA A 314 -5.99 -36.10 11.37
N LEU A 315 -6.72 -35.79 12.46
CA LEU A 315 -6.89 -34.40 12.91
C LEU A 315 -5.57 -33.79 13.43
N GLU A 316 -4.77 -34.57 14.14
CA GLU A 316 -3.43 -34.14 14.59
C GLU A 316 -2.50 -33.87 13.39
N TYR A 317 -2.52 -34.73 12.39
CA TYR A 317 -1.76 -34.54 11.15
C TYR A 317 -2.18 -33.26 10.42
N ILE A 318 -3.47 -32.98 10.31
CA ILE A 318 -4.00 -31.74 9.73
C ILE A 318 -3.49 -30.51 10.51
N GLN A 319 -3.50 -30.57 11.85
CA GLN A 319 -2.96 -29.50 12.67
C GLN A 319 -1.46 -29.31 12.49
N HIS A 320 -0.73 -30.41 12.31
CA HIS A 320 0.71 -30.37 12.00
C HIS A 320 0.97 -29.68 10.66
N ILE A 321 0.23 -30.02 9.59
CA ILE A 321 0.36 -29.34 8.29
C ILE A 321 0.12 -27.83 8.44
N LYS A 322 -0.96 -27.43 9.12
CA LYS A 322 -1.25 -26.01 9.36
C LYS A 322 -0.10 -25.30 10.07
N ARG A 323 0.41 -25.88 11.15
CA ARG A 323 1.54 -25.32 11.90
C ARG A 323 2.79 -25.20 11.03
N THR A 324 3.09 -26.21 10.22
CA THR A 324 4.21 -26.17 9.29
C THR A 324 4.07 -25.05 8.24
N MET A 325 2.84 -24.76 7.75
CA MET A 325 2.63 -23.60 6.87
C MET A 325 2.96 -22.28 7.56
N HIS A 326 2.57 -22.10 8.82
CA HIS A 326 2.92 -20.93 9.62
C HIS A 326 4.43 -20.82 9.83
N GLU A 327 5.12 -21.92 10.10
CA GLU A 327 6.57 -21.96 10.27
C GLU A 327 7.32 -21.56 8.99
N ILE A 328 6.91 -22.11 7.83
CA ILE A 328 7.54 -21.79 6.53
C ILE A 328 7.29 -20.33 6.12
N THR A 329 6.08 -19.83 6.30
CA THR A 329 5.75 -18.45 5.94
C THR A 329 6.26 -17.43 6.94
N GLY A 330 6.52 -17.84 8.18
CA GLY A 330 6.87 -16.96 9.29
C GLY A 330 5.68 -16.14 9.81
N VAL A 331 4.46 -16.40 9.33
CA VAL A 331 3.23 -15.75 9.80
C VAL A 331 2.80 -16.40 11.12
N PRO A 332 2.80 -15.70 12.26
CA PRO A 332 2.40 -16.30 13.52
C PRO A 332 0.90 -16.60 13.56
N GLU A 333 0.49 -17.64 14.27
CA GLU A 333 -0.94 -18.00 14.44
C GLU A 333 -1.73 -16.86 15.09
N THR A 334 -1.11 -16.09 15.97
CA THR A 334 -1.68 -14.90 16.61
C THR A 334 -2.06 -13.80 15.62
N ALA A 335 -1.39 -13.73 14.47
CA ALA A 335 -1.69 -12.78 13.40
C ALA A 335 -3.05 -13.03 12.76
N LEU A 336 -3.52 -14.28 12.77
CA LEU A 336 -4.83 -14.67 12.26
C LEU A 336 -5.93 -14.64 13.35
N GLY A 337 -5.67 -13.98 14.47
CA GLY A 337 -6.64 -13.82 15.56
C GLY A 337 -6.75 -15.02 16.51
N GLN A 338 -5.89 -16.02 16.36
CA GLN A 338 -5.83 -17.15 17.29
C GLN A 338 -4.98 -16.77 18.50
N THR A 339 -5.59 -16.10 19.47
CA THR A 339 -4.94 -15.84 20.74
C THR A 339 -5.09 -17.08 21.63
N GLN A 340 -3.95 -17.69 22.01
CA GLN A 340 -3.96 -18.59 23.16
C GLN A 340 -4.35 -17.75 24.39
N PRO A 341 -5.19 -18.27 25.30
CA PRO A 341 -5.60 -17.56 26.50
C PRO A 341 -4.44 -17.50 27.50
N ILE A 342 -3.39 -16.78 27.17
CA ILE A 342 -2.30 -16.47 28.09
C ILE A 342 -2.66 -15.09 28.67
N SER A 343 -3.28 -15.11 29.83
CA SER A 343 -3.46 -13.90 30.63
C SER A 343 -2.06 -13.30 30.90
N ASN A 344 -1.82 -12.06 30.46
CA ASN A 344 -0.56 -11.31 30.56
C ASN A 344 0.50 -11.62 29.48
N THR A 345 0.14 -11.74 28.21
CA THR A 345 1.14 -11.69 27.14
C THR A 345 1.73 -10.28 27.06
N SER A 346 2.96 -10.10 27.58
CA SER A 346 3.64 -8.80 27.51
C SER A 346 3.88 -8.45 26.04
N GLY A 347 3.88 -7.15 25.70
CA GLY A 347 4.21 -6.68 24.34
C GLY A 347 5.53 -7.25 23.80
N VAL A 348 6.50 -7.54 24.69
CA VAL A 348 7.77 -8.18 24.35
C VAL A 348 7.59 -9.62 23.87
N ALA A 349 6.71 -10.39 24.50
CA ALA A 349 6.41 -11.77 24.07
C ALA A 349 5.75 -11.81 22.70
N LEU A 350 4.85 -10.87 22.41
CA LEU A 350 4.27 -10.69 21.07
C LEU A 350 5.33 -10.30 20.04
N ALA A 351 6.22 -9.36 20.37
CA ALA A 351 7.31 -8.97 19.47
C ALA A 351 8.23 -10.15 19.11
N ILE A 352 8.51 -11.05 20.04
CA ILE A 352 9.30 -12.26 19.79
C ILE A 352 8.55 -13.20 18.82
N GLN A 353 7.23 -13.36 18.95
CA GLN A 353 6.45 -14.20 18.04
C GLN A 353 6.45 -13.66 16.61
N TYR A 354 6.51 -12.35 16.43
CA TYR A 354 6.58 -11.71 15.12
C TYR A 354 7.99 -11.62 14.53
N GLN A 355 9.03 -12.06 15.25
CA GLN A 355 10.42 -11.96 14.80
C GLN A 355 10.68 -12.61 13.42
N PRO A 356 10.17 -13.81 13.09
CA PRO A 356 10.34 -14.40 11.76
C PRO A 356 9.72 -13.52 10.66
N MET A 357 8.54 -12.98 10.91
CA MET A 357 7.84 -12.07 10.01
C MET A 357 8.59 -10.75 9.83
N MET A 358 9.14 -10.19 10.91
CA MET A 358 9.97 -8.98 10.87
C MET A 358 11.25 -9.18 10.05
N ASN A 359 11.87 -10.36 10.11
CA ASN A 359 13.04 -10.67 9.29
C ASN A 359 12.67 -10.70 7.80
N ARG A 360 11.55 -11.33 7.45
CA ARG A 360 11.03 -11.32 6.07
C ARG A 360 10.70 -9.90 5.60
N TYR A 361 10.04 -9.11 6.44
CA TYR A 361 9.78 -7.70 6.17
C TYR A 361 11.05 -6.90 5.89
N LYS A 362 12.11 -7.06 6.69
CA LYS A 362 13.39 -6.36 6.48
C LYS A 362 14.01 -6.68 5.13
N MET A 363 13.96 -7.94 4.69
CA MET A 363 14.46 -8.35 3.38
C MET A 363 13.65 -7.72 2.24
N LYS A 364 12.31 -7.81 2.30
CA LYS A 364 11.44 -7.18 1.30
C LYS A 364 11.62 -5.67 1.26
N LYS A 365 11.65 -5.02 2.44
CA LYS A 365 11.90 -3.59 2.56
C LYS A 365 13.18 -3.17 1.82
N ALA A 366 14.26 -3.92 1.94
CA ALA A 366 15.52 -3.59 1.27
C ALA A 366 15.39 -3.59 -0.26
N HIS A 367 14.71 -4.59 -0.84
CA HIS A 367 14.50 -4.69 -2.29
C HIS A 367 13.52 -3.64 -2.80
N PHE A 368 12.38 -3.49 -2.12
CA PHE A 368 11.37 -2.52 -2.51
C PHE A 368 11.85 -1.08 -2.34
N THR A 369 12.66 -0.77 -1.31
CA THR A 369 13.25 0.56 -1.15
C THR A 369 14.05 0.95 -2.40
N LYS A 370 14.95 0.08 -2.87
CA LYS A 370 15.74 0.35 -4.08
C LYS A 370 14.88 0.46 -5.34
N GLY A 371 13.87 -0.41 -5.44
CA GLY A 371 12.91 -0.34 -6.55
C GLY A 371 12.12 0.96 -6.57
N LEU A 372 11.57 1.36 -5.43
CA LEU A 372 10.79 2.59 -5.30
C LEU A 372 11.63 3.85 -5.50
N GLU A 373 12.87 3.88 -4.99
CA GLU A 373 13.82 4.96 -5.26
C GLU A 373 14.06 5.11 -6.78
N ARG A 374 14.20 3.98 -7.49
CA ARG A 374 14.34 4.01 -8.95
C ARG A 374 13.05 4.42 -9.67
N VAL A 375 11.89 4.00 -9.22
CA VAL A 375 10.58 4.46 -9.74
C VAL A 375 10.47 5.98 -9.57
N ASN A 376 10.79 6.50 -8.40
CA ASN A 376 10.76 7.94 -8.13
C ASN A 376 11.72 8.72 -9.02
N GLU A 377 12.93 8.19 -9.25
CA GLU A 377 13.88 8.80 -10.21
C GLU A 377 13.27 8.91 -11.61
N ILE A 378 12.62 7.83 -12.10
CA ILE A 378 11.98 7.84 -13.42
C ILE A 378 10.78 8.81 -13.44
N VAL A 379 9.99 8.88 -12.35
CA VAL A 379 8.90 9.84 -12.22
C VAL A 379 9.40 11.27 -12.35
N ILE A 380 10.49 11.62 -11.63
CA ILE A 380 11.07 12.97 -11.69
C ILE A 380 11.62 13.26 -13.11
N ARG A 381 12.28 12.29 -13.75
CA ARG A 381 12.74 12.43 -15.14
C ARG A 381 11.58 12.64 -16.12
N THR A 382 10.52 11.88 -15.93
CA THR A 382 9.29 12.01 -16.75
C THR A 382 8.66 13.39 -16.56
N ALA A 383 8.58 13.88 -15.33
CA ALA A 383 8.10 15.23 -15.04
C ALA A 383 8.98 16.30 -15.70
N ALA A 384 10.30 16.18 -15.61
CA ALA A 384 11.24 17.14 -16.21
C ALA A 384 11.15 17.20 -17.73
N VAL A 385 10.81 16.08 -18.40
CA VAL A 385 10.69 16.01 -19.86
C VAL A 385 9.34 16.49 -20.36
N PHE A 386 8.26 16.02 -19.76
CA PHE A 386 6.90 16.22 -20.30
C PHE A 386 6.16 17.38 -19.62
N GLU A 387 6.43 17.63 -18.34
CA GLU A 387 5.75 18.66 -17.53
C GLU A 387 6.76 19.52 -16.75
N PRO A 388 7.69 20.22 -17.45
CA PRO A 388 8.75 20.99 -16.79
C PRO A 388 8.22 22.13 -15.91
N HIS A 389 6.97 22.54 -16.11
CA HIS A 389 6.28 23.60 -15.36
C HIS A 389 5.07 23.07 -14.60
N MET A 390 5.11 21.82 -14.17
CA MET A 390 4.01 21.23 -13.40
C MET A 390 3.77 22.04 -12.12
N LEU A 391 2.53 22.46 -11.88
CA LEU A 391 2.14 23.07 -10.63
C LEU A 391 2.03 22.00 -9.54
N VAL A 392 2.65 22.24 -8.38
CA VAL A 392 2.61 21.31 -7.24
C VAL A 392 1.23 21.32 -6.59
N TYR A 393 0.69 22.52 -6.39
CA TYR A 393 -0.63 22.72 -5.82
C TYR A 393 -1.62 23.16 -6.90
N ASP A 394 -2.85 22.71 -6.78
CA ASP A 394 -3.91 23.13 -7.71
C ASP A 394 -4.17 24.64 -7.56
N ALA A 395 -4.09 25.37 -8.65
CA ALA A 395 -4.25 26.84 -8.67
C ALA A 395 -5.61 27.30 -8.12
N SER A 396 -6.61 26.42 -8.09
CA SER A 396 -7.93 26.69 -7.51
C SER A 396 -7.97 26.60 -5.97
N VAL A 397 -6.95 26.01 -5.35
CA VAL A 397 -6.94 25.69 -3.92
C VAL A 397 -5.88 26.47 -3.15
N SER A 398 -4.82 26.96 -3.82
CA SER A 398 -3.71 27.63 -3.16
C SER A 398 -3.64 29.11 -3.50
N ASP A 399 -3.48 29.96 -2.48
CA ASP A 399 -3.14 31.38 -2.63
C ASP A 399 -1.64 31.59 -2.98
N ILE A 400 -0.90 30.52 -3.22
CA ILE A 400 0.52 30.55 -3.57
C ILE A 400 0.67 31.09 -4.99
N PRO A 401 1.50 32.11 -5.23
CA PRO A 401 1.74 32.61 -6.58
C PRO A 401 2.21 31.49 -7.51
N GLU A 402 1.75 31.49 -8.75
CA GLU A 402 2.08 30.47 -9.75
C GLU A 402 3.59 30.25 -9.91
N LYS A 403 4.38 31.32 -9.76
CA LYS A 403 5.84 31.27 -9.81
C LYS A 403 6.46 30.46 -8.67
N ASP A 404 5.87 30.50 -7.49
CA ASP A 404 6.37 29.79 -6.30
C ASP A 404 5.78 28.37 -6.22
N ASN A 405 4.73 28.10 -6.98
CA ASN A 405 4.04 26.83 -7.07
C ASN A 405 4.56 25.94 -8.23
N ALA A 406 5.28 26.54 -9.18
CA ALA A 406 5.85 25.80 -10.31
C ALA A 406 7.11 25.04 -9.90
N ILE A 407 7.26 23.83 -10.41
CA ILE A 407 8.46 23.00 -10.21
C ILE A 407 9.54 23.53 -11.14
N GLU A 408 10.63 24.03 -10.59
CA GLU A 408 11.85 24.28 -11.33
C GLU A 408 12.82 23.12 -11.03
N LEU A 409 12.83 22.12 -11.91
CA LEU A 409 13.78 21.01 -11.83
C LEU A 409 15.03 21.37 -12.63
N ASP A 410 16.20 21.26 -11.98
CA ASP A 410 17.46 21.26 -12.71
C ASP A 410 17.79 19.83 -13.16
N PRO A 411 17.62 19.51 -14.46
CA PRO A 411 17.89 18.16 -14.98
C PRO A 411 19.38 17.78 -14.91
N ALA A 412 20.27 18.76 -14.76
CA ALA A 412 21.72 18.55 -14.73
C ALA A 412 22.23 18.18 -13.33
N ASP A 413 21.49 18.50 -12.26
CA ASP A 413 21.88 18.18 -10.90
C ASP A 413 21.49 16.72 -10.54
N PRO A 414 22.48 15.82 -10.33
CA PRO A 414 22.21 14.44 -9.94
C PRO A 414 21.43 14.32 -8.62
N LEU A 415 21.52 15.30 -7.74
CA LEU A 415 20.86 15.30 -6.44
C LEU A 415 19.34 15.50 -6.57
N THR A 416 18.88 16.10 -7.68
CA THR A 416 17.45 16.26 -7.99
C THR A 416 16.72 14.92 -8.03
N TYR A 417 17.40 13.87 -8.49
CA TYR A 417 16.82 12.53 -8.64
C TYR A 417 16.95 11.65 -7.40
N LEU A 418 17.67 12.13 -6.37
CA LEU A 418 17.92 11.34 -5.18
C LEU A 418 16.70 11.40 -4.24
N THR A 419 16.11 10.24 -3.99
CA THR A 419 14.98 10.10 -3.06
C THR A 419 15.24 8.99 -2.06
N THR A 420 14.61 9.06 -0.91
CA THR A 420 14.68 8.03 0.13
C THR A 420 13.28 7.61 0.55
N CYS A 421 13.10 6.31 0.79
CA CYS A 421 11.84 5.76 1.25
C CYS A 421 11.86 5.58 2.77
N HIS A 422 10.93 6.20 3.46
CA HIS A 422 10.72 5.99 4.88
C HIS A 422 9.57 5.01 5.10
N TRP A 423 9.90 3.87 5.68
CA TRP A 423 8.93 2.81 5.98
C TRP A 423 8.48 2.93 7.43
N PRO A 424 7.17 2.98 7.69
CA PRO A 424 6.66 2.94 9.05
C PRO A 424 6.91 1.57 9.68
N GLU A 425 6.96 1.53 11.01
CA GLU A 425 7.04 0.25 11.74
C GLU A 425 5.73 -0.54 11.53
N PRO A 426 5.82 -1.82 11.07
CA PRO A 426 4.63 -2.61 10.74
C PRO A 426 3.84 -3.03 11.99
N LEU A 427 4.52 -3.31 13.10
CA LEU A 427 3.87 -3.64 14.37
C LEU A 427 3.26 -2.39 15.00
N PRO A 428 2.10 -2.53 15.68
CA PRO A 428 1.57 -1.44 16.47
C PRO A 428 2.56 -1.12 17.61
N VAL A 429 3.13 0.06 17.56
CA VAL A 429 3.91 0.61 18.68
C VAL A 429 2.92 1.26 19.63
N ASP A 430 3.13 1.09 20.92
CA ASP A 430 2.36 1.85 21.91
C ASP A 430 2.73 3.32 21.77
N VAL A 431 1.76 4.08 21.27
CA VAL A 431 1.95 5.52 20.96
C VAL A 431 2.40 6.28 22.20
N LEU A 432 1.93 5.90 23.39
CA LEU A 432 2.33 6.52 24.64
C LEU A 432 3.80 6.26 24.98
N ILE A 433 4.29 5.05 24.74
CA ILE A 433 5.69 4.70 24.94
C ILE A 433 6.58 5.49 23.96
N SER A 434 6.18 5.56 22.69
CA SER A 434 6.89 6.33 21.67
C SER A 434 6.91 7.82 21.98
N LEU A 435 5.80 8.41 22.42
CA LEU A 435 5.73 9.82 22.82
C LEU A 435 6.61 10.09 24.03
N ASN A 436 6.61 9.22 25.05
CA ASN A 436 7.47 9.36 26.22
C ASN A 436 8.96 9.25 25.84
N GLU A 437 9.31 8.35 24.94
CA GLU A 437 10.69 8.21 24.43
C GLU A 437 11.12 9.46 23.66
N ILE A 438 10.27 9.99 22.79
CA ILE A 438 10.51 11.22 22.03
C ILE A 438 10.65 12.40 22.98
N GLN A 439 9.77 12.52 23.96
CA GLN A 439 9.82 13.57 24.97
C GLN A 439 11.12 13.51 25.77
N ALA A 440 11.56 12.32 26.18
CA ALA A 440 12.83 12.13 26.87
C ALA A 440 14.02 12.52 25.98
N LYS A 441 14.02 12.13 24.70
CA LYS A 441 15.08 12.51 23.75
C LYS A 441 15.12 14.02 23.50
N LEU A 442 13.97 14.67 23.39
CA LEU A 442 13.88 16.15 23.27
C LEU A 442 14.40 16.83 24.52
N ALA A 443 14.02 16.38 25.71
CA ALA A 443 14.46 16.93 26.99
C ALA A 443 15.97 16.80 27.20
N LEU A 444 16.58 15.71 26.72
CA LEU A 444 18.02 15.48 26.76
C LEU A 444 18.79 16.18 25.61
N GLY A 445 18.10 16.86 24.70
CA GLY A 445 18.74 17.50 23.55
C GLY A 445 19.31 16.51 22.52
N LEU A 446 18.93 15.24 22.57
CA LEU A 446 19.40 14.20 21.65
C LEU A 446 18.61 14.18 20.33
N GLU A 447 17.44 14.83 20.31
CA GLU A 447 16.59 14.90 19.13
C GLU A 447 16.10 16.33 18.93
N SER A 448 15.86 16.72 17.67
CA SER A 448 15.24 18.03 17.33
C SER A 448 13.72 17.90 17.24
N LYS A 449 12.98 19.01 17.40
CA LYS A 449 11.53 19.05 17.17
C LYS A 449 11.18 18.51 15.77
N ARG A 450 11.97 18.88 14.77
CA ARG A 450 11.84 18.40 13.39
C ARG A 450 12.07 16.90 13.26
N GLY A 451 13.08 16.37 13.93
CA GLY A 451 13.35 14.93 13.97
C GLY A 451 12.23 14.18 14.69
N ALA A 452 11.69 14.74 15.76
CA ALA A 452 10.54 14.19 16.48
C ALA A 452 9.29 14.08 15.58
N LEU A 453 8.98 15.10 14.78
CA LEU A 453 7.89 15.08 13.79
C LEU A 453 8.13 13.99 12.73
N LYS A 454 9.38 13.83 12.25
CA LYS A 454 9.75 12.76 11.34
C LYS A 454 9.53 11.36 11.93
N ILE A 455 9.84 11.17 13.21
CA ILE A 455 9.63 9.89 13.92
C ILE A 455 8.14 9.62 14.11
N LEU A 456 7.34 10.65 14.39
CA LEU A 456 5.87 10.54 14.50
C LEU A 456 5.17 10.25 13.17
N GLY A 457 5.90 10.33 12.05
CA GLY A 457 5.35 10.01 10.74
C GLY A 457 4.83 11.23 9.97
N GLU A 458 5.16 12.45 10.40
CA GLU A 458 4.80 13.66 9.66
C GLU A 458 5.52 13.68 8.30
N GLU A 459 4.77 13.87 7.23
CA GLU A 459 5.27 13.85 5.86
C GLU A 459 6.03 15.13 5.51
N PHE A 460 5.52 16.27 5.97
CA PHE A 460 6.08 17.60 5.73
C PHE A 460 6.49 18.32 7.04
N PRO A 461 7.55 17.87 7.73
CA PRO A 461 7.92 18.38 9.06
C PRO A 461 8.25 19.88 9.09
N ASN A 462 8.73 20.45 7.97
CA ASN A 462 9.06 21.87 7.89
C ASN A 462 7.81 22.73 7.84
N GLU A 463 6.81 22.33 7.06
CA GLU A 463 5.53 23.02 6.98
C GLU A 463 4.79 22.94 8.31
N LYS A 464 4.76 21.74 8.91
CA LYS A 464 4.16 21.56 10.24
C LYS A 464 4.83 22.41 11.32
N MET A 465 6.15 22.57 11.25
CA MET A 465 6.86 23.51 12.14
C MET A 465 6.49 24.95 11.86
N GLY A 466 6.26 25.33 10.59
CA GLY A 466 5.76 26.65 10.20
C GLY A 466 4.38 26.93 10.79
N GLU A 467 3.43 26.00 10.59
CA GLU A 467 2.08 26.08 11.16
C GLU A 467 2.11 26.25 12.69
N VAL A 468 2.87 25.40 13.40
CA VAL A 468 3.01 25.49 14.86
C VAL A 468 3.61 26.81 15.29
N PHE A 469 4.54 27.36 14.51
CA PHE A 469 5.13 28.68 14.80
C PHE A 469 4.12 29.81 14.57
N GLU A 470 3.32 29.73 13.50
CA GLU A 470 2.25 30.70 13.22
C GLU A 470 1.17 30.67 14.33
N GLU A 471 0.73 29.47 14.74
CA GLU A 471 -0.20 29.30 15.85
C GLU A 471 0.35 29.90 17.16
N GLN A 472 1.63 29.65 17.48
CA GLN A 472 2.27 30.22 18.68
C GLN A 472 2.39 31.74 18.60
N MET A 473 2.62 32.32 17.42
CA MET A 473 2.62 33.77 17.23
C MET A 473 1.22 34.37 17.38
N ASP A 474 0.21 33.73 16.83
CA ASP A 474 -1.19 34.16 16.96
C ASP A 474 -1.65 34.08 18.43
N ASP A 475 -1.34 33.02 19.13
CA ASP A 475 -1.62 32.86 20.57
C ASP A 475 -0.92 33.96 21.42
N ALA A 476 0.34 34.27 21.10
CA ALA A 476 1.09 35.30 21.78
C ALA A 476 0.53 36.71 21.50
N LEU A 477 0.08 36.96 20.27
CA LEU A 477 -0.57 38.23 19.90
C LEU A 477 -1.93 38.37 20.59
N ASP A 478 -2.71 37.30 20.67
CA ASP A 478 -4.01 37.31 21.35
C ASP A 478 -3.85 37.49 22.87
N ALA A 479 -2.84 36.87 23.48
CA ALA A 479 -2.49 37.10 24.89
C ALA A 479 -2.06 38.55 25.15
N GLY A 480 -1.21 39.12 24.27
CA GLY A 480 -0.77 40.50 24.36
C GLY A 480 -1.89 41.50 24.16
N THR A 481 -2.83 41.25 23.24
CA THR A 481 -4.03 42.08 23.06
C THR A 481 -4.95 42.03 24.27
N LEU A 482 -5.09 40.87 24.92
CA LEU A 482 -5.88 40.70 26.13
C LEU A 482 -5.30 41.45 27.32
N GLU A 483 -3.96 41.47 27.49
CA GLU A 483 -3.28 42.25 28.51
C GLU A 483 -3.44 43.78 28.28
N MET A 484 -3.30 44.24 27.03
CA MET A 484 -3.54 45.63 26.67
C MET A 484 -5.00 46.05 26.93
N PHE A 485 -5.97 45.20 26.60
CA PHE A 485 -7.38 45.45 26.84
C PHE A 485 -7.70 45.54 28.34
N ASN A 486 -7.14 44.62 29.13
CA ASN A 486 -7.26 44.65 30.59
C ASN A 486 -6.61 45.92 31.20
N ALA A 487 -5.46 46.32 30.71
CA ALA A 487 -4.80 47.57 31.14
C ALA A 487 -5.63 48.81 30.78
N GLN A 488 -6.25 48.88 29.60
CA GLN A 488 -7.16 49.95 29.20
C GLN A 488 -8.43 49.98 30.05
N ILE A 489 -9.02 48.84 30.38
CA ILE A 489 -10.18 48.75 31.28
C ILE A 489 -9.80 49.25 32.68
N GLN A 490 -8.65 48.86 33.22
CA GLN A 490 -8.17 49.34 34.51
C GLN A 490 -7.92 50.86 34.51
N GLN A 491 -7.33 51.39 33.45
CA GLN A 491 -7.18 52.85 33.28
C GLN A 491 -8.52 53.58 33.20
N ALA A 492 -9.50 53.04 32.51
CA ALA A 492 -10.83 53.61 32.39
C ALA A 492 -11.58 53.58 33.74
N ILE A 493 -11.44 52.50 34.51
CA ILE A 493 -12.00 52.42 35.87
C ILE A 493 -11.35 53.41 36.79
N PHE A 494 -10.02 53.57 36.72
CA PHE A 494 -9.30 54.59 37.51
C PHE A 494 -9.73 56.00 37.14
N ALA A 495 -9.89 56.31 35.86
CA ALA A 495 -10.37 57.59 35.38
C ALA A 495 -11.81 57.91 35.81
N ALA A 496 -12.67 56.89 35.92
CA ALA A 496 -14.08 57.04 36.30
C ALA A 496 -14.32 57.09 37.82
N THR A 497 -13.50 56.38 38.60
CA THR A 497 -13.74 56.19 40.04
C THR A 497 -12.72 56.85 40.94
N GLY A 498 -11.57 57.29 40.43
CA GLY A 498 -10.48 57.86 41.21
C GLY A 498 -9.84 56.93 42.24
N MET A 499 -10.20 55.66 42.23
CA MET A 499 -9.69 54.61 43.11
C MET A 499 -8.74 53.68 42.34
N LEU A 500 -7.54 53.52 42.87
CA LEU A 500 -6.65 52.44 42.44
C LEU A 500 -7.31 51.13 42.80
N PRO A 501 -7.31 50.13 41.88
CA PRO A 501 -7.75 48.78 42.22
C PRO A 501 -6.94 48.28 43.41
N ALA A 502 -7.61 47.68 44.40
CA ALA A 502 -6.94 47.10 45.56
C ALA A 502 -5.97 46.02 45.05
N GLU A 503 -4.70 46.13 45.42
CA GLU A 503 -3.73 45.03 45.25
C GLU A 503 -4.32 43.77 45.91
N GLY A 504 -4.70 42.80 45.09
CA GLY A 504 -5.17 41.50 45.59
C GLY A 504 -6.44 40.93 44.96
N ALA A 505 -7.04 41.55 43.92
CA ALA A 505 -8.11 40.90 43.18
C ALA A 505 -7.54 39.98 42.07
N GLU A 506 -7.47 38.70 42.32
CA GLU A 506 -7.16 37.68 41.29
C GLU A 506 -8.19 37.77 40.16
N PRO A 507 -7.74 37.74 38.88
CA PRO A 507 -8.67 37.57 37.76
C PRO A 507 -9.34 36.18 37.81
N PRO A 508 -10.63 36.07 37.51
CA PRO A 508 -11.31 34.77 37.52
C PRO A 508 -10.83 33.95 36.33
N GLY A 509 -10.02 32.95 36.59
CA GLY A 509 -9.86 31.79 35.74
C GLY A 509 -8.51 31.60 35.07
N GLY A 510 -7.71 30.71 35.59
CA GLY A 510 -6.73 29.94 34.82
C GLY A 510 -5.25 30.21 35.08
N GLY A 511 -4.75 29.81 36.21
CA GLY A 511 -3.32 29.70 36.46
C GLY A 511 -3.05 28.69 37.56
N GLY A 512 -2.63 27.49 37.21
CA GLY A 512 -2.22 26.45 38.15
C GLY A 512 -0.92 26.87 38.83
N THR A 513 -0.93 26.94 40.14
CA THR A 513 0.25 27.02 40.98
C THR A 513 0.84 25.63 41.13
N ASP A 514 2.17 25.52 40.99
CA ASP A 514 2.93 24.31 41.28
C ASP A 514 2.75 23.92 42.76
N PRO A 515 2.31 22.70 43.08
CA PRO A 515 1.98 22.30 44.44
C PRO A 515 3.16 22.14 45.40
N GLU A 516 4.41 22.23 44.95
CA GLU A 516 5.58 21.90 45.78
C GLU A 516 6.52 23.10 46.13
N SER A 517 6.43 24.25 45.48
CA SER A 517 7.41 25.32 45.75
C SER A 517 6.86 26.72 46.06
N GLY A 518 5.60 27.01 45.80
CA GLY A 518 4.99 28.28 46.26
C GLY A 518 5.59 29.59 45.70
N GLU A 519 6.46 29.50 44.68
CA GLU A 519 7.06 30.69 44.07
C GLU A 519 6.41 31.02 42.71
N PRO A 520 6.12 32.30 42.45
CA PRO A 520 5.59 32.74 41.18
C PRO A 520 6.70 32.65 40.10
N VAL A 521 6.40 32.01 38.99
CA VAL A 521 7.27 32.01 37.81
C VAL A 521 7.29 33.43 37.23
N LEU A 522 8.42 34.09 37.32
CA LEU A 522 8.63 35.43 36.72
C LEU A 522 8.59 35.32 35.18
N PRO A 523 7.87 36.22 34.49
CA PRO A 523 7.95 36.33 33.04
C PRO A 523 9.35 36.77 32.63
N GLY A 524 9.85 36.13 31.55
CA GLY A 524 11.18 36.36 31.01
C GLY A 524 11.47 37.84 30.76
N THR A 525 12.65 38.26 31.16
CA THR A 525 13.25 39.57 31.00
C THR A 525 13.06 40.11 29.58
N MET A 526 12.46 41.28 29.49
CA MET A 526 12.45 42.09 28.27
C MET A 526 13.88 42.37 27.82
N VAL A 527 14.17 42.10 26.57
CA VAL A 527 15.38 42.57 25.90
C VAL A 527 15.14 44.05 25.57
N ASP A 528 15.78 44.95 26.33
CA ASP A 528 15.88 46.38 26.01
C ASP A 528 16.58 46.53 24.64
N GLY A 529 15.89 47.11 23.65
CA GLY A 529 16.51 47.49 22.39
C GLY A 529 15.70 47.31 21.12
N ALA A 530 14.40 47.07 21.19
CA ALA A 530 13.57 46.98 19.98
C ALA A 530 13.27 48.39 19.43
N ASP A 531 13.75 48.66 18.21
CA ASP A 531 13.52 49.88 17.44
C ASP A 531 12.00 50.08 17.21
N PRO A 532 11.41 51.23 17.65
CA PRO A 532 9.98 51.51 17.50
C PRO A 532 9.49 51.45 16.03
N MET A 533 10.38 51.71 15.07
CA MET A 533 10.05 51.62 13.64
C MET A 533 9.85 50.19 13.13
N LEU A 534 10.40 49.18 13.81
CA LEU A 534 10.20 47.78 13.45
C LEU A 534 8.83 47.27 13.93
N LEU A 535 8.40 47.74 15.09
CA LEU A 535 7.09 47.42 15.65
C LEU A 535 5.95 48.00 14.78
N ASP A 536 6.10 49.23 14.29
CA ASP A 536 5.10 49.88 13.43
C ASP A 536 4.98 49.20 12.05
N LYS A 537 6.10 48.70 11.49
CA LYS A 537 6.08 47.93 10.23
C LYS A 537 5.45 46.55 10.38
N LEU A 538 5.62 45.89 11.53
CA LEU A 538 5.01 44.60 11.83
C LEU A 538 3.50 44.75 12.08
N VAL A 539 3.09 45.78 12.82
CA VAL A 539 1.67 46.10 13.06
C VAL A 539 0.96 46.44 11.74
N HIS A 540 1.58 47.27 10.87
CA HIS A 540 0.98 47.60 9.56
C HIS A 540 0.87 46.41 8.62
N ARG A 541 1.77 45.42 8.70
CA ARG A 541 1.73 44.20 7.90
C ARG A 541 0.63 43.24 8.40
N ALA A 542 0.48 43.10 9.71
CA ALA A 542 -0.55 42.25 10.33
C ALA A 542 -1.97 42.85 10.18
N TYR A 543 -2.14 44.15 10.32
CA TYR A 543 -3.45 44.80 10.16
C TYR A 543 -3.85 44.98 8.68
N GLY A 544 -2.89 45.17 7.77
CA GLY A 544 -3.14 45.31 6.34
C GLY A 544 -3.69 44.04 5.70
N ALA A 545 -3.22 42.87 6.14
CA ALA A 545 -3.67 41.59 5.65
C ALA A 545 -5.09 41.23 6.13
N ARG A 546 -5.48 41.55 7.37
CA ARG A 546 -6.84 41.25 7.90
C ARG A 546 -7.95 42.13 7.28
N PHE A 547 -7.65 43.36 6.83
CA PHE A 547 -8.66 44.21 6.17
C PHE A 547 -8.88 43.88 4.70
N ALA A 548 -7.96 43.20 4.06
CA ALA A 548 -8.12 42.73 2.67
C ALA A 548 -9.07 41.51 2.56
N GLN A 549 -9.20 40.69 3.58
CA GLN A 549 -10.04 39.49 3.59
C GLN A 549 -11.54 39.74 3.93
N ARG A 550 -11.96 40.97 4.28
CA ARG A 550 -13.37 41.28 4.62
C ARG A 550 -14.07 42.20 3.62
N ARG A 551 -13.75 42.18 2.34
CA ARG A 551 -14.62 42.76 1.32
C ARG A 551 -15.52 41.71 0.73
N VAL A 552 -16.67 41.49 1.36
CA VAL A 552 -17.85 40.85 0.76
C VAL A 552 -18.29 41.73 -0.42
N PRO A 553 -18.44 41.24 -1.63
CA PRO A 553 -19.03 42.02 -2.71
C PRO A 553 -20.50 42.28 -2.40
N ALA A 554 -20.85 43.58 -2.36
CA ALA A 554 -22.22 44.03 -2.28
C ALA A 554 -22.95 43.55 -3.59
N GLY A 555 -24.06 42.84 -3.41
CA GLY A 555 -24.91 42.45 -4.49
C GLY A 555 -25.49 43.65 -5.21
N ASP A 556 -25.39 43.68 -6.53
CA ASP A 556 -26.21 44.55 -7.39
C ASP A 556 -27.54 43.88 -7.64
N GLU A 557 -28.56 44.48 -7.03
CA GLU A 557 -29.92 44.37 -7.54
C GLU A 557 -30.03 45.10 -8.89
N LYS A 558 -30.29 44.37 -9.95
CA LYS A 558 -31.32 44.69 -10.97
C LYS A 558 -31.52 43.52 -11.89
#